data_6f798313ca8c671806bc4b798eed4c07
#
_entry.id   6f798313ca8c671806bc4b798eed4c07
#
_cell.length_a   1.000
_cell.length_b   1.000
_cell.length_c   1.000
_cell.angle_alpha   90.00
_cell.angle_beta   90.00
_cell.angle_gamma   90.00
#
_symmetry.space_group_name_H-M   'P 1'
#
loop_
_entity.id
_entity.type
_entity.pdbx_description
1 polymer ?
#
loop_
_entity_poly.entity_id
_entity_poly.type
_entity_poly.pdbx_seq_one_letter_code
_entity_poly.pdbx_strand_id
1 'polypeptide(L)'
;MKLASLQHGRDGRLVVVSRDLTRATDAFPVVPTLQAALDDWERLAPRLADLAEGLEHGSVPSFRFHEHDCAAPLPRAFGRLVLARSGEAPVPARSAGALGPRQPVRAVDESTGLVAEAGLAVIAGDVPAMAGPAQASGLIRLVMLGCRVMETVGGGGGAAQEVACCFSPVVVTQDEIGSAWRDGRLDVPLLCRINQQPLQRGEAAGAVAAGSLLGQAAARQALQAGTIVAWAIPMPQEQPLRFGDIVRIEMKDAAGHSIFGAIEQEILPAG
;
A
#
# COMPACT_ATOMS: atom_id res chain seq x y z
N MET A 1 -14.99 3.01 -1.13
CA MET A 1 -14.53 4.16 -0.28
C MET A 1 -13.02 4.25 -0.23
N LYS A 2 -12.50 5.47 0.06
CA LYS A 2 -11.06 5.74 0.25
C LYS A 2 -10.81 6.12 1.71
N LEU A 3 -9.78 5.53 2.32
CA LEU A 3 -9.41 5.75 3.72
C LEU A 3 -7.94 6.15 3.81
N ALA A 4 -7.58 6.98 4.79
CA ALA A 4 -6.21 7.36 5.09
C ALA A 4 -5.98 7.45 6.59
N SER A 5 -4.74 7.26 7.03
CA SER A 5 -4.30 7.50 8.40
C SER A 5 -3.45 8.76 8.43
N LEU A 6 -3.93 9.82 9.09
CA LEU A 6 -3.13 11.02 9.30
C LEU A 6 -2.11 10.80 10.41
N GLN A 7 -0.98 11.50 10.35
CA GLN A 7 0.07 11.44 11.37
C GLN A 7 -0.48 11.93 12.71
N HIS A 8 -0.83 11.00 13.58
CA HIS A 8 -1.30 11.26 14.93
C HIS A 8 -1.09 10.04 15.82
N GLY A 9 -0.35 10.18 16.88
CA GLY A 9 -0.02 9.05 17.73
C GLY A 9 0.75 7.95 16.98
N ARG A 10 0.65 6.72 17.45
CA ARG A 10 1.38 5.57 16.85
C ARG A 10 0.61 4.85 15.74
N ASP A 11 -0.71 4.95 15.74
CA ASP A 11 -1.59 4.20 14.83
C ASP A 11 -2.24 5.10 13.77
N GLY A 12 -1.95 6.39 13.82
CA GLY A 12 -2.57 7.38 12.97
C GLY A 12 -4.02 7.71 13.37
N ARG A 13 -4.58 8.77 12.82
CA ARG A 13 -6.00 9.13 12.93
C ARG A 13 -6.69 8.78 11.63
N LEU A 14 -7.72 7.94 11.70
CA LEU A 14 -8.47 7.53 10.52
C LEU A 14 -9.31 8.68 9.97
N VAL A 15 -9.24 8.87 8.66
CA VAL A 15 -10.09 9.78 7.90
C VAL A 15 -10.65 9.07 6.67
N VAL A 16 -11.85 9.47 6.27
CA VAL A 16 -12.42 9.12 4.97
C VAL A 16 -12.05 10.21 3.98
N VAL A 17 -11.59 9.81 2.79
CA VAL A 17 -11.07 10.70 1.76
C VAL A 17 -12.00 10.71 0.57
N SER A 18 -12.24 11.89 -0.04
CA SER A 18 -13.05 12.03 -1.25
C SER A 18 -12.40 11.34 -2.45
N ARG A 19 -13.22 10.95 -3.43
CA ARG A 19 -12.77 10.24 -4.64
C ARG A 19 -11.69 11.00 -5.40
N ASP A 20 -11.79 12.31 -5.43
CA ASP A 20 -10.84 13.22 -6.10
C ASP A 20 -9.58 13.53 -5.27
N LEU A 21 -9.46 12.97 -4.05
CA LEU A 21 -8.35 13.19 -3.11
C LEU A 21 -8.16 14.66 -2.67
N THR A 22 -9.19 15.49 -2.74
CA THR A 22 -9.09 16.91 -2.37
C THR A 22 -9.59 17.20 -0.96
N ARG A 23 -10.51 16.38 -0.45
CA ARG A 23 -11.16 16.57 0.85
C ARG A 23 -11.10 15.31 1.69
N ALA A 24 -11.17 15.50 2.99
CA ALA A 24 -11.33 14.41 3.95
C ALA A 24 -12.32 14.79 5.05
N THR A 25 -12.90 13.79 5.69
CA THR A 25 -13.69 13.93 6.90
C THR A 25 -13.15 13.02 7.99
N ASP A 26 -13.29 13.44 9.25
CA ASP A 26 -12.82 12.66 10.40
C ASP A 26 -13.68 11.42 10.58
N ALA A 27 -13.05 10.25 10.68
CA ALA A 27 -13.73 8.99 10.96
C ALA A 27 -13.93 8.73 12.46
N PHE A 28 -13.39 9.58 13.35
CA PHE A 28 -13.45 9.39 14.80
C PHE A 28 -14.86 9.16 15.36
N PRO A 29 -15.93 9.80 14.85
CA PRO A 29 -17.29 9.49 15.29
C PRO A 29 -17.73 8.04 15.04
N VAL A 30 -17.05 7.34 14.12
CA VAL A 30 -17.29 5.93 13.79
C VAL A 30 -16.21 5.06 14.46
N VAL A 31 -14.93 5.37 14.21
CA VAL A 31 -13.78 4.62 14.71
C VAL A 31 -12.50 5.45 14.61
N PRO A 32 -11.59 5.40 15.61
CA PRO A 32 -10.43 6.31 15.66
C PRO A 32 -9.28 5.92 14.74
N THR A 33 -9.08 4.63 14.45
CA THR A 33 -7.91 4.11 13.69
C THR A 33 -8.34 3.07 12.67
N LEU A 34 -7.51 2.86 11.65
CA LEU A 34 -7.77 1.84 10.65
C LEU A 34 -7.71 0.43 11.25
N GLN A 35 -6.78 0.14 12.17
CA GLN A 35 -6.72 -1.16 12.83
C GLN A 35 -8.02 -1.45 13.58
N ALA A 36 -8.53 -0.51 14.37
CA ALA A 36 -9.79 -0.68 15.06
C ALA A 36 -10.99 -0.89 14.11
N ALA A 37 -10.94 -0.29 12.91
CA ALA A 37 -11.94 -0.56 11.88
C ALA A 37 -11.84 -1.99 11.34
N LEU A 38 -10.63 -2.50 11.14
CA LEU A 38 -10.39 -3.86 10.63
C LEU A 38 -10.76 -4.94 11.65
N ASP A 39 -10.58 -4.67 12.95
CA ASP A 39 -10.94 -5.59 14.04
C ASP A 39 -12.47 -5.84 14.12
N ASP A 40 -13.29 -4.93 13.59
CA ASP A 40 -14.74 -5.04 13.57
C ASP A 40 -15.32 -4.56 12.22
N TRP A 41 -14.71 -5.04 11.15
CA TRP A 41 -14.96 -4.56 9.78
C TRP A 41 -16.42 -4.68 9.36
N GLU A 42 -17.05 -5.82 9.62
CA GLU A 42 -18.42 -6.08 9.17
C GLU A 42 -19.42 -5.06 9.75
N ARG A 43 -19.19 -4.59 10.95
CA ARG A 43 -20.04 -3.59 11.62
C ARG A 43 -19.67 -2.15 11.24
N LEU A 44 -18.36 -1.88 11.03
CA LEU A 44 -17.85 -0.51 10.87
C LEU A 44 -17.73 -0.07 9.42
N ALA A 45 -17.46 -1.00 8.48
CA ALA A 45 -17.32 -0.66 7.07
C ALA A 45 -18.59 0.00 6.47
N PRO A 46 -19.82 -0.47 6.75
CA PRO A 46 -21.03 0.21 6.26
C PRO A 46 -21.11 1.66 6.76
N ARG A 47 -20.79 1.91 8.04
CA ARG A 47 -20.81 3.27 8.62
C ARG A 47 -19.75 4.19 8.04
N LEU A 48 -18.57 3.64 7.70
CA LEU A 48 -17.52 4.38 6.98
C LEU A 48 -17.94 4.66 5.53
N ALA A 49 -18.68 3.75 4.89
CA ALA A 49 -19.24 3.96 3.57
C ALA A 49 -20.30 5.07 3.56
N ASP A 50 -21.21 5.11 4.55
CA ASP A 50 -22.17 6.19 4.73
C ASP A 50 -21.46 7.55 4.91
N LEU A 51 -20.36 7.55 5.68
CA LEU A 51 -19.55 8.76 5.88
C LEU A 51 -18.86 9.20 4.57
N ALA A 52 -18.39 8.24 3.75
CA ALA A 52 -17.82 8.52 2.44
C ALA A 52 -18.86 9.12 1.47
N GLU A 53 -20.06 8.58 1.44
CA GLU A 53 -21.15 9.10 0.65
C GLU A 53 -21.54 10.52 1.12
N GLY A 54 -21.64 10.73 2.43
CA GLY A 54 -21.87 12.03 3.01
C GLY A 54 -20.80 13.07 2.65
N LEU A 55 -19.53 12.66 2.58
CA LEU A 55 -18.42 13.51 2.15
C LEU A 55 -18.57 13.93 0.68
N GLU A 56 -18.92 12.99 -0.20
CA GLU A 56 -19.13 13.30 -1.63
C GLU A 56 -20.28 14.30 -1.83
N HIS A 57 -21.38 14.13 -1.13
CA HIS A 57 -22.54 15.02 -1.19
C HIS A 57 -22.38 16.33 -0.39
N GLY A 58 -21.29 16.49 0.37
CA GLY A 58 -21.07 17.68 1.21
C GLY A 58 -21.99 17.76 2.42
N SER A 59 -22.59 16.65 2.86
CA SER A 59 -23.49 16.59 4.01
C SER A 59 -22.80 16.38 5.35
N VAL A 60 -21.47 16.16 5.33
CA VAL A 60 -20.63 16.03 6.54
C VAL A 60 -19.54 17.09 6.58
N PRO A 61 -19.07 17.51 7.77
CA PRO A 61 -17.93 18.41 7.87
C PRO A 61 -16.71 17.84 7.16
N SER A 62 -16.01 18.68 6.42
CA SER A 62 -14.81 18.26 5.68
C SER A 62 -13.70 19.29 5.78
N PHE A 63 -12.48 18.85 5.56
CA PHE A 63 -11.28 19.68 5.47
C PHE A 63 -10.47 19.28 4.24
N ARG A 64 -9.51 20.12 3.86
CA ARG A 64 -8.63 19.84 2.73
C ARG A 64 -7.72 18.67 3.05
N PHE A 65 -7.67 17.68 2.15
CA PHE A 65 -6.80 16.54 2.28
C PHE A 65 -5.40 16.85 1.72
N HIS A 66 -4.37 16.47 2.46
CA HIS A 66 -2.97 16.59 2.05
C HIS A 66 -2.22 15.28 2.27
N GLU A 67 -1.65 14.73 1.22
CA GLU A 67 -0.87 13.48 1.29
C GLU A 67 0.35 13.58 2.21
N HIS A 68 0.90 14.79 2.40
CA HIS A 68 2.02 15.03 3.32
C HIS A 68 1.67 14.77 4.79
N ASP A 69 0.40 14.90 5.15
CA ASP A 69 -0.05 14.69 6.52
C ASP A 69 -0.31 13.21 6.81
N CYS A 70 -0.15 12.34 5.80
CA CYS A 70 -0.42 10.92 5.94
C CYS A 70 0.78 10.16 6.56
N ALA A 71 0.46 9.28 7.51
CA ALA A 71 1.30 8.14 7.88
C ALA A 71 1.09 6.99 6.87
N ALA A 72 1.78 5.87 7.05
CA ALA A 72 1.35 4.63 6.43
C ALA A 72 -0.09 4.30 6.86
N PRO A 73 -0.91 3.68 6.00
CA PRO A 73 -2.30 3.35 6.36
C PRO A 73 -2.43 2.52 7.63
N LEU A 74 -1.52 1.55 7.83
CA LEU A 74 -1.33 0.80 9.06
C LEU A 74 0.12 0.96 9.54
N PRO A 75 0.44 2.00 10.34
CA PRO A 75 1.81 2.24 10.80
C PRO A 75 2.37 1.08 11.62
N ARG A 76 1.50 0.38 12.35
CA ARG A 76 1.81 -0.82 13.11
C ARG A 76 0.87 -1.96 12.68
N ALA A 77 1.05 -2.43 11.43
CA ALA A 77 0.31 -3.57 10.92
C ALA A 77 0.49 -4.79 11.81
N PHE A 78 -0.56 -5.59 11.99
CA PHE A 78 -0.51 -6.85 12.75
C PHE A 78 0.56 -7.81 12.20
N GLY A 79 0.64 -7.89 10.87
CA GLY A 79 1.66 -8.66 10.17
C GLY A 79 1.93 -8.06 8.80
N ARG A 80 3.13 -8.26 8.30
CA ARG A 80 3.49 -7.86 6.95
C ARG A 80 4.24 -8.98 6.26
N LEU A 81 3.67 -9.46 5.16
CA LEU A 81 4.20 -10.53 4.33
C LEU A 81 4.51 -9.98 2.94
N VAL A 82 5.61 -10.42 2.39
CA VAL A 82 6.05 -10.04 1.06
C VAL A 82 6.18 -11.29 0.21
N LEU A 83 5.60 -11.25 -0.99
CA LEU A 83 5.81 -12.24 -2.03
C LEU A 83 6.78 -11.64 -3.06
N ALA A 84 8.00 -12.12 -3.06
CA ALA A 84 9.04 -11.62 -3.95
C ALA A 84 8.74 -11.98 -5.41
N ARG A 85 8.19 -13.17 -5.66
CA ARG A 85 7.79 -13.65 -6.99
C ARG A 85 6.55 -14.52 -6.91
N SER A 86 5.82 -14.61 -8.03
CA SER A 86 4.72 -15.56 -8.16
C SER A 86 5.20 -16.99 -7.93
N GLY A 87 4.54 -17.71 -7.00
CA GLY A 87 4.86 -19.10 -6.66
C GLY A 87 5.89 -19.27 -5.53
N GLU A 88 6.52 -18.21 -5.07
CA GLU A 88 7.38 -18.25 -3.87
C GLU A 88 6.56 -18.19 -2.58
N ALA A 89 7.08 -18.80 -1.52
CA ALA A 89 6.46 -18.69 -0.20
C ALA A 89 6.55 -17.25 0.32
N PRO A 90 5.48 -16.70 0.91
CA PRO A 90 5.52 -15.37 1.48
C PRO A 90 6.55 -15.30 2.62
N VAL A 91 7.34 -14.23 2.62
CA VAL A 91 8.38 -14.00 3.62
C VAL A 91 7.92 -12.85 4.54
N PRO A 92 8.07 -12.99 5.87
CA PRO A 92 7.85 -11.89 6.78
C PRO A 92 8.77 -10.71 6.42
N ALA A 93 8.19 -9.51 6.34
CA ALA A 93 8.97 -8.31 6.09
C ALA A 93 9.89 -8.00 7.28
N ARG A 94 11.11 -7.60 7.01
CA ARG A 94 12.16 -7.44 8.02
C ARG A 94 12.25 -6.02 8.60
N SER A 95 11.71 -5.00 7.92
CA SER A 95 11.78 -3.63 8.43
C SER A 95 10.81 -3.38 9.59
N ALA A 96 11.27 -2.59 10.55
CA ALA A 96 10.60 -2.38 11.84
C ALA A 96 9.29 -1.56 11.76
N GLY A 97 8.95 -0.98 10.60
CA GLY A 97 7.74 -0.18 10.41
C GLY A 97 7.53 0.19 8.95
N ALA A 98 6.33 0.60 8.63
CA ALA A 98 6.00 1.14 7.33
C ALA A 98 6.14 2.66 7.34
N LEU A 99 6.81 3.19 6.33
CA LEU A 99 6.90 4.64 6.11
C LEU A 99 5.61 5.16 5.46
N GLY A 100 5.25 6.38 5.79
CA GLY A 100 4.22 7.11 5.07
C GLY A 100 4.66 7.50 3.65
N PRO A 101 3.73 8.00 2.82
CA PRO A 101 3.96 8.22 1.39
C PRO A 101 5.02 9.28 1.08
N ARG A 102 5.31 10.17 2.03
CA ARG A 102 6.23 11.32 1.88
C ARG A 102 7.40 11.29 2.86
N GLN A 103 7.52 10.24 3.66
CA GLN A 103 8.64 10.10 4.59
C GLN A 103 9.89 9.64 3.83
N PRO A 104 11.07 10.27 4.05
CA PRO A 104 12.28 9.88 3.35
C PRO A 104 12.74 8.47 3.74
N VAL A 105 13.31 7.77 2.78
CA VAL A 105 14.01 6.50 3.01
C VAL A 105 15.44 6.80 3.42
N ARG A 106 15.88 6.23 4.55
CA ARG A 106 17.24 6.39 5.04
C ARG A 106 18.03 5.12 4.83
N ALA A 107 19.11 5.19 4.05
CA ALA A 107 20.02 4.07 3.78
C ALA A 107 21.42 4.37 4.30
N VAL A 108 22.13 3.32 4.70
CA VAL A 108 23.48 3.47 5.29
C VAL A 108 24.51 3.78 4.21
N ASP A 109 24.44 3.11 3.06
CA ASP A 109 25.39 3.22 1.97
C ASP A 109 24.70 3.05 0.63
N GLU A 110 24.84 4.03 -0.25
CA GLU A 110 24.29 3.96 -1.62
C GLU A 110 25.09 3.06 -2.56
N SER A 111 26.35 2.71 -2.20
CA SER A 111 27.19 1.83 -3.00
C SER A 111 26.73 0.37 -2.97
N THR A 112 25.85 -0.01 -2.05
CA THR A 112 25.25 -1.34 -1.95
C THR A 112 24.30 -1.68 -3.11
N GLY A 113 24.00 -0.73 -3.99
CA GLY A 113 23.09 -0.91 -5.13
C GLY A 113 21.62 -0.87 -4.70
N LEU A 114 21.17 0.30 -4.25
CA LEU A 114 19.80 0.53 -3.84
C LEU A 114 18.82 0.40 -5.01
N VAL A 115 17.74 -0.36 -4.84
CA VAL A 115 16.71 -0.60 -5.85
C VAL A 115 15.33 -0.34 -5.25
N ALA A 116 14.45 0.36 -5.98
CA ALA A 116 13.06 0.50 -5.62
C ALA A 116 12.21 -0.60 -6.28
N GLU A 117 11.54 -1.40 -5.49
CA GLU A 117 10.55 -2.38 -5.93
C GLU A 117 9.14 -1.85 -5.64
N ALA A 118 8.46 -1.38 -6.66
CA ALA A 118 7.10 -0.90 -6.56
C ALA A 118 6.08 -2.00 -6.84
N GLY A 119 4.91 -1.91 -6.24
CA GLY A 119 3.87 -2.91 -6.45
C GLY A 119 2.57 -2.60 -5.74
N LEU A 120 1.80 -3.64 -5.53
CA LEU A 120 0.52 -3.60 -4.84
C LEU A 120 0.61 -4.30 -3.49
N ALA A 121 -0.27 -3.89 -2.60
CA ALA A 121 -0.49 -4.57 -1.34
C ALA A 121 -1.99 -4.63 -1.03
N VAL A 122 -2.40 -5.67 -0.34
CA VAL A 122 -3.75 -5.81 0.22
C VAL A 122 -3.69 -5.88 1.73
N ILE A 123 -4.71 -5.35 2.38
CA ILE A 123 -4.95 -5.51 3.81
C ILE A 123 -6.06 -6.53 3.97
N ALA A 124 -5.78 -7.60 4.69
CA ALA A 124 -6.69 -8.71 4.93
C ALA A 124 -7.54 -8.49 6.20
N GLY A 125 -8.74 -9.06 6.21
CA GLY A 125 -9.45 -9.43 7.43
C GLY A 125 -8.87 -10.72 8.03
N ASP A 126 -9.63 -11.39 8.88
CA ASP A 126 -9.25 -12.71 9.39
C ASP A 126 -9.35 -13.77 8.30
N VAL A 127 -8.21 -14.35 7.92
CA VAL A 127 -8.13 -15.39 6.88
C VAL A 127 -7.79 -16.72 7.55
N PRO A 128 -8.66 -17.73 7.47
CA PRO A 128 -8.36 -19.03 8.06
C PRO A 128 -7.17 -19.70 7.38
N ALA A 129 -6.45 -20.52 8.13
CA ALA A 129 -5.38 -21.33 7.56
C ALA A 129 -5.94 -22.21 6.41
N MET A 130 -5.12 -22.40 5.38
CA MET A 130 -5.48 -23.19 4.19
C MET A 130 -6.67 -22.61 3.40
N ALA A 131 -7.00 -21.34 3.54
CA ALA A 131 -8.04 -20.68 2.74
C ALA A 131 -7.74 -20.81 1.25
N GLY A 132 -8.71 -21.28 0.48
CA GLY A 132 -8.59 -21.31 -0.98
C GLY A 132 -8.64 -19.90 -1.59
N PRO A 133 -8.18 -19.72 -2.85
CA PRO A 133 -8.11 -18.40 -3.48
C PRO A 133 -9.42 -17.61 -3.49
N ALA A 134 -10.55 -18.27 -3.73
CA ALA A 134 -11.87 -17.63 -3.75
C ALA A 134 -12.29 -17.14 -2.36
N GLN A 135 -12.08 -17.96 -1.31
CA GLN A 135 -12.34 -17.58 0.07
C GLN A 135 -11.43 -16.43 0.50
N ALA A 136 -10.14 -16.53 0.22
CA ALA A 136 -9.17 -15.49 0.52
C ALA A 136 -9.50 -14.16 -0.19
N SER A 137 -9.95 -14.20 -1.45
CA SER A 137 -10.37 -13.00 -2.19
C SER A 137 -11.51 -12.24 -1.50
N GLY A 138 -12.49 -12.95 -0.94
CA GLY A 138 -13.58 -12.33 -0.17
C GLY A 138 -13.15 -11.70 1.16
N LEU A 139 -11.94 -11.99 1.62
CA LEU A 139 -11.37 -11.49 2.87
C LEU A 139 -10.36 -10.35 2.66
N ILE A 140 -10.16 -9.91 1.42
CA ILE A 140 -9.43 -8.67 1.12
C ILE A 140 -10.34 -7.50 1.51
N ARG A 141 -9.88 -6.67 2.44
CA ARG A 141 -10.62 -5.49 2.89
C ARG A 141 -10.25 -4.25 2.10
N LEU A 142 -8.97 -4.04 1.87
CA LEU A 142 -8.44 -2.82 1.25
C LEU A 142 -7.26 -3.14 0.33
N VAL A 143 -7.06 -2.28 -0.66
CA VAL A 143 -5.97 -2.34 -1.64
C VAL A 143 -5.18 -1.03 -1.57
N MET A 144 -3.87 -1.08 -1.76
CA MET A 144 -2.98 0.09 -1.76
C MET A 144 -1.74 -0.14 -2.62
N LEU A 145 -1.01 0.94 -2.94
CA LEU A 145 0.34 0.83 -3.48
C LEU A 145 1.34 0.53 -2.38
N GLY A 146 2.38 -0.20 -2.73
CA GLY A 146 3.55 -0.40 -1.90
C GLY A 146 4.84 -0.15 -2.66
N CYS A 147 5.86 0.30 -1.95
CA CYS A 147 7.22 0.40 -2.45
C CYS A 147 8.18 -0.13 -1.39
N ARG A 148 9.15 -0.92 -1.81
CA ARG A 148 10.26 -1.34 -0.98
C ARG A 148 11.55 -0.79 -1.58
N VAL A 149 12.43 -0.29 -0.73
CA VAL A 149 13.80 -0.02 -1.11
C VAL A 149 14.66 -1.17 -0.60
N MET A 150 15.35 -1.81 -1.52
CA MET A 150 16.18 -2.98 -1.28
C MET A 150 17.64 -2.61 -1.48
N GLU A 151 18.55 -3.24 -0.73
CA GLU A 151 19.99 -3.18 -0.93
C GLU A 151 20.56 -4.59 -1.18
N THR A 152 21.69 -4.67 -1.86
CA THR A 152 22.42 -5.93 -2.05
C THR A 152 23.55 -6.02 -1.03
N VAL A 153 23.43 -6.90 -0.05
CA VAL A 153 24.46 -7.10 0.99
C VAL A 153 25.52 -8.07 0.49
N GLY A 154 26.79 -7.67 0.48
CA GLY A 154 27.91 -8.56 0.22
C GLY A 154 28.48 -8.54 -1.20
N GLY A 155 28.19 -7.52 -2.03
CA GLY A 155 28.73 -7.38 -3.40
C GLY A 155 28.15 -8.40 -4.38
N GLY A 156 28.40 -8.24 -5.69
CA GLY A 156 27.79 -8.93 -6.83
C GLY A 156 27.39 -10.40 -6.68
N GLY A 157 26.27 -10.65 -6.04
CA GLY A 157 25.70 -11.98 -5.76
C GLY A 157 25.18 -12.15 -4.33
N GLY A 158 25.23 -11.10 -3.51
CA GLY A 158 24.72 -11.10 -2.15
C GLY A 158 23.19 -11.18 -2.04
N ALA A 159 22.70 -11.45 -0.84
CA ALA A 159 21.26 -11.48 -0.58
C ALA A 159 20.66 -10.07 -0.61
N ALA A 160 19.52 -9.90 -1.26
CA ALA A 160 18.75 -8.65 -1.19
C ALA A 160 18.14 -8.48 0.21
N GLN A 161 18.29 -7.30 0.78
CA GLN A 161 17.74 -6.94 2.09
C GLN A 161 16.84 -5.72 1.96
N GLU A 162 15.69 -5.73 2.66
CA GLU A 162 14.79 -4.58 2.72
C GLU A 162 15.37 -3.51 3.65
N VAL A 163 15.62 -2.32 3.10
CA VAL A 163 16.02 -1.11 3.82
C VAL A 163 14.78 -0.41 4.38
N ALA A 164 13.75 -0.26 3.56
CA ALA A 164 12.52 0.40 3.94
C ALA A 164 11.33 -0.14 3.13
N CYS A 165 10.14 -0.03 3.70
CA CYS A 165 8.88 -0.23 3.02
C CYS A 165 7.96 0.96 3.26
N CYS A 166 7.28 1.41 2.23
CA CYS A 166 6.32 2.50 2.27
C CYS A 166 5.03 2.15 1.53
N PHE A 167 3.94 2.83 1.89
CA PHE A 167 2.64 2.65 1.28
C PHE A 167 2.03 3.97 0.83
N SER A 168 1.09 3.88 -0.11
CA SER A 168 0.31 5.03 -0.58
C SER A 168 -0.43 5.74 0.55
N PRO A 169 -0.76 7.04 0.39
CA PRO A 169 -1.48 7.80 1.41
C PRO A 169 -2.88 7.24 1.66
N VAL A 170 -3.48 6.63 0.62
CA VAL A 170 -4.85 6.16 0.65
C VAL A 170 -4.90 4.67 0.40
N VAL A 171 -5.74 3.98 1.16
CA VAL A 171 -6.19 2.61 0.92
C VAL A 171 -7.63 2.64 0.40
N VAL A 172 -7.98 1.69 -0.45
CA VAL A 172 -9.22 1.74 -1.23
C VAL A 172 -9.94 0.39 -1.14
N THR A 173 -11.26 0.41 -0.96
CA THR A 173 -12.07 -0.81 -1.08
C THR A 173 -12.19 -1.24 -2.54
N GLN A 174 -12.41 -2.53 -2.78
CA GLN A 174 -12.44 -3.09 -4.14
C GLN A 174 -13.55 -2.47 -5.01
N ASP A 175 -14.72 -2.18 -4.43
CA ASP A 175 -15.84 -1.52 -5.08
C ASP A 175 -15.50 -0.11 -5.56
N GLU A 176 -14.70 0.63 -4.80
CA GLU A 176 -14.26 1.98 -5.17
C GLU A 176 -13.29 1.98 -6.35
N ILE A 177 -12.49 0.92 -6.54
CA ILE A 177 -11.63 0.76 -7.71
C ILE A 177 -12.48 0.52 -8.98
N GLY A 178 -13.66 -0.07 -8.82
CA GLY A 178 -14.62 -0.29 -9.89
C GLY A 178 -14.13 -1.27 -10.96
N SER A 179 -14.40 -0.97 -12.23
CA SER A 179 -14.12 -1.87 -13.35
C SER A 179 -12.64 -2.17 -13.60
N ALA A 180 -11.73 -1.39 -13.01
CA ALA A 180 -10.29 -1.67 -13.07
C ALA A 180 -9.86 -2.84 -12.16
N TRP A 181 -10.69 -3.22 -11.19
CA TRP A 181 -10.48 -4.42 -10.36
C TRP A 181 -11.27 -5.60 -10.91
N ARG A 182 -10.58 -6.57 -11.49
CA ARG A 182 -11.19 -7.76 -12.10
C ARG A 182 -10.50 -9.03 -11.61
N ASP A 183 -11.27 -9.97 -11.10
CA ASP A 183 -10.78 -11.28 -10.66
C ASP A 183 -9.56 -11.19 -9.70
N GLY A 184 -9.58 -10.19 -8.83
CA GLY A 184 -8.50 -9.95 -7.88
C GLY A 184 -7.21 -9.35 -8.49
N ARG A 185 -7.31 -8.74 -9.68
CA ARG A 185 -6.22 -8.03 -10.36
C ARG A 185 -6.61 -6.59 -10.62
N LEU A 186 -5.63 -5.72 -10.59
CA LEU A 186 -5.79 -4.32 -10.97
C LEU A 186 -5.32 -4.12 -12.41
N ASP A 187 -6.24 -3.78 -13.31
CA ASP A 187 -6.00 -3.64 -14.74
C ASP A 187 -5.68 -2.18 -15.12
N VAL A 188 -4.68 -1.61 -14.48
CA VAL A 188 -4.11 -0.30 -14.80
C VAL A 188 -2.59 -0.34 -14.61
N PRO A 189 -1.81 0.42 -15.39
CA PRO A 189 -0.37 0.43 -15.27
C PRO A 189 0.09 1.09 -13.97
N LEU A 190 1.14 0.54 -13.36
CA LEU A 190 1.89 1.20 -12.32
C LEU A 190 2.86 2.18 -12.98
N LEU A 191 2.81 3.43 -12.55
CA LEU A 191 3.63 4.51 -13.07
C LEU A 191 4.75 4.81 -12.08
N CYS A 192 6.01 4.74 -12.51
CA CYS A 192 7.17 5.07 -11.70
C CYS A 192 8.02 6.12 -12.39
N ARG A 193 8.51 7.09 -11.63
CA ARG A 193 9.47 8.09 -12.08
C ARG A 193 10.54 8.28 -11.02
N ILE A 194 11.78 8.28 -11.45
CA ILE A 194 12.93 8.62 -10.62
C ILE A 194 13.43 9.99 -11.08
N ASN A 195 13.39 10.99 -10.22
CA ASN A 195 13.73 12.37 -10.54
C ASN A 195 12.97 12.89 -11.77
N GLN A 196 13.71 13.43 -12.73
CA GLN A 196 13.20 13.92 -14.02
C GLN A 196 13.34 12.90 -15.16
N GLN A 197 13.71 11.66 -14.85
CA GLN A 197 13.85 10.62 -15.88
C GLN A 197 12.49 10.31 -16.54
N PRO A 198 12.50 9.68 -17.74
CA PRO A 198 11.27 9.25 -18.39
C PRO A 198 10.39 8.38 -17.51
N LEU A 199 9.08 8.56 -17.65
CA LEU A 199 8.10 7.78 -16.91
C LEU A 199 8.18 6.30 -17.32
N GLN A 200 8.42 5.45 -16.35
CA GLN A 200 8.39 3.99 -16.51
C GLN A 200 6.99 3.44 -16.21
N ARG A 201 6.63 2.34 -16.86
CA ARG A 201 5.34 1.68 -16.72
C ARG A 201 5.54 0.20 -16.40
N GLY A 202 4.90 -0.26 -15.32
CA GLY A 202 4.81 -1.67 -14.97
C GLY A 202 3.41 -2.20 -15.25
N GLU A 203 3.32 -3.40 -15.82
CA GLU A 203 2.04 -4.03 -16.15
C GLU A 203 1.51 -4.82 -14.95
N ALA A 204 0.49 -4.27 -14.27
CA ALA A 204 -0.15 -4.93 -13.13
C ALA A 204 -1.13 -6.04 -13.56
N ALA A 205 -1.70 -5.95 -14.75
CA ALA A 205 -2.67 -6.92 -15.26
C ALA A 205 -2.14 -8.36 -15.38
N GLY A 206 -0.83 -8.53 -15.65
CA GLY A 206 -0.15 -9.82 -15.69
C GLY A 206 0.19 -10.42 -14.33
N ALA A 207 -0.05 -9.69 -13.25
CA ALA A 207 0.23 -10.15 -11.90
C ALA A 207 -0.71 -11.31 -11.48
N VAL A 208 -0.29 -12.09 -10.50
CA VAL A 208 -1.13 -13.12 -9.88
C VAL A 208 -2.30 -12.45 -9.15
N ALA A 209 -3.47 -13.08 -9.19
CA ALA A 209 -4.65 -12.57 -8.49
C ALA A 209 -4.39 -12.46 -6.98
N ALA A 210 -4.79 -11.33 -6.38
CA ALA A 210 -4.57 -11.04 -4.97
C ALA A 210 -5.12 -12.12 -4.02
N GLY A 211 -6.29 -12.71 -4.36
CA GLY A 211 -6.85 -13.83 -3.61
C GLY A 211 -5.97 -15.07 -3.60
N SER A 212 -5.26 -15.36 -4.71
CA SER A 212 -4.30 -16.46 -4.77
C SER A 212 -3.06 -16.18 -3.91
N LEU A 213 -2.56 -14.93 -3.92
CA LEU A 213 -1.44 -14.51 -3.10
C LEU A 213 -1.79 -14.56 -1.60
N LEU A 214 -2.99 -14.10 -1.26
CA LEU A 214 -3.47 -14.13 0.13
C LEU A 214 -3.70 -15.58 0.60
N GLY A 215 -4.22 -16.47 -0.25
CA GLY A 215 -4.34 -17.89 0.04
C GLY A 215 -2.97 -18.57 0.24
N GLN A 216 -1.97 -18.23 -0.56
CA GLN A 216 -0.59 -18.68 -0.35
C GLN A 216 -0.02 -18.18 0.99
N ALA A 217 -0.27 -16.92 1.34
CA ALA A 217 0.13 -16.37 2.62
C ALA A 217 -0.51 -17.10 3.81
N ALA A 218 -1.76 -17.54 3.67
CA ALA A 218 -2.50 -18.29 4.68
C ALA A 218 -2.27 -19.81 4.63
N ALA A 219 -1.40 -20.33 3.75
CA ALA A 219 -1.28 -21.77 3.50
C ALA A 219 -0.86 -22.60 4.74
N ARG A 220 -0.14 -22.00 5.68
CA ARG A 220 0.37 -22.70 6.87
C ARG A 220 -0.22 -22.20 8.19
N GLN A 221 -0.72 -20.98 8.21
CA GLN A 221 -1.26 -20.37 9.43
C GLN A 221 -2.35 -19.37 9.05
N ALA A 222 -3.31 -19.17 9.95
CA ALA A 222 -4.31 -18.12 9.79
C ALA A 222 -3.64 -16.73 9.79
N LEU A 223 -4.20 -15.81 9.02
CA LEU A 223 -3.82 -14.40 9.06
C LEU A 223 -4.89 -13.64 9.84
N GLN A 224 -4.45 -12.71 10.65
CA GLN A 224 -5.37 -11.85 11.42
C GLN A 224 -5.65 -10.54 10.69
N ALA A 225 -6.78 -9.94 11.02
CA ALA A 225 -7.20 -8.65 10.49
C ALA A 225 -6.09 -7.60 10.66
N GLY A 226 -5.80 -6.85 9.60
CA GLY A 226 -4.68 -5.93 9.57
C GLY A 226 -3.36 -6.53 9.07
N THR A 227 -3.34 -7.81 8.66
CA THR A 227 -2.19 -8.36 7.93
C THR A 227 -2.10 -7.76 6.54
N ILE A 228 -0.92 -7.24 6.18
CA ILE A 228 -0.60 -6.71 4.86
C ILE A 228 0.11 -7.81 4.06
N VAL A 229 -0.38 -8.07 2.84
CA VAL A 229 0.30 -8.93 1.86
C VAL A 229 0.65 -8.10 0.64
N ALA A 230 1.96 -7.95 0.37
CA ALA A 230 2.49 -7.11 -0.70
C ALA A 230 3.22 -7.94 -1.75
N TRP A 231 3.20 -7.49 -3.00
CA TRP A 231 3.95 -8.08 -4.10
C TRP A 231 4.46 -7.02 -5.07
N ALA A 232 5.62 -7.26 -5.66
CA ALA A 232 6.21 -6.36 -6.64
C ALA A 232 5.57 -6.53 -8.02
N ILE A 233 5.47 -5.42 -8.75
CA ILE A 233 5.20 -5.38 -10.18
C ILE A 233 6.54 -5.14 -10.88
N PRO A 234 6.98 -6.03 -11.81
CA PRO A 234 8.24 -5.85 -12.49
C PRO A 234 8.33 -4.49 -13.19
N MET A 235 9.40 -3.76 -12.91
CA MET A 235 9.71 -2.46 -13.51
C MET A 235 11.13 -2.48 -14.06
N PRO A 236 11.40 -1.90 -15.24
CA PRO A 236 12.76 -1.72 -15.69
C PRO A 236 13.45 -0.68 -14.79
N GLN A 237 14.49 -1.08 -14.08
CA GLN A 237 15.37 -0.15 -13.38
C GLN A 237 16.77 -0.30 -13.94
N GLU A 238 17.24 0.72 -14.67
CA GLU A 238 18.52 0.69 -15.37
C GLU A 238 19.71 1.00 -14.46
N GLN A 239 19.51 1.79 -13.42
CA GLN A 239 20.57 2.23 -12.51
C GLN A 239 20.13 2.14 -11.05
N PRO A 240 21.07 1.85 -10.11
CA PRO A 240 20.82 1.95 -8.68
C PRO A 240 20.46 3.38 -8.28
N LEU A 241 19.64 3.48 -7.23
CA LEU A 241 19.30 4.77 -6.60
C LEU A 241 20.51 5.35 -5.87
N ARG A 242 20.56 6.68 -5.82
CA ARG A 242 21.57 7.48 -5.12
C ARG A 242 20.91 8.34 -4.04
N PHE A 243 21.70 8.83 -3.09
CA PHE A 243 21.24 9.85 -2.16
C PHE A 243 20.82 11.11 -2.91
N GLY A 244 19.68 11.68 -2.51
CA GLY A 244 19.02 12.78 -3.18
C GLY A 244 18.06 12.38 -4.31
N ASP A 245 18.01 11.10 -4.70
CA ASP A 245 17.03 10.64 -5.68
C ASP A 245 15.62 10.66 -5.08
N ILE A 246 14.66 11.08 -5.90
CA ILE A 246 13.23 11.08 -5.56
C ILE A 246 12.53 10.04 -6.41
N VAL A 247 11.95 9.04 -5.75
CA VAL A 247 11.14 7.99 -6.39
C VAL A 247 9.67 8.35 -6.23
N ARG A 248 8.95 8.51 -7.35
CA ARG A 248 7.51 8.76 -7.38
C ARG A 248 6.78 7.61 -8.04
N ILE A 249 5.77 7.08 -7.35
CA ILE A 249 4.97 5.94 -7.78
C ILE A 249 3.50 6.28 -7.65
N GLU A 250 2.71 6.03 -8.70
CA GLU A 250 1.26 6.23 -8.70
C GLU A 250 0.55 5.27 -9.66
N MET A 251 -0.75 5.10 -9.48
CA MET A 251 -1.65 4.45 -10.43
C MET A 251 -2.85 5.35 -10.69
N LYS A 252 -3.24 5.45 -11.96
CA LYS A 252 -4.36 6.31 -12.39
C LYS A 252 -5.43 5.49 -13.04
N ASP A 253 -6.67 5.87 -12.83
CA ASP A 253 -7.81 5.31 -13.55
C ASP A 253 -7.83 5.74 -15.02
N ALA A 254 -8.81 5.26 -15.77
CA ALA A 254 -8.97 5.59 -17.19
C ALA A 254 -9.25 7.08 -17.45
N ALA A 255 -9.75 7.81 -16.45
CA ALA A 255 -9.97 9.26 -16.53
C ALA A 255 -8.72 10.08 -16.16
N GLY A 256 -7.65 9.41 -15.72
CA GLY A 256 -6.40 10.03 -15.31
C GLY A 256 -6.35 10.46 -13.82
N HIS A 257 -7.37 10.13 -13.03
CA HIS A 257 -7.39 10.42 -11.61
C HIS A 257 -6.56 9.39 -10.83
N SER A 258 -5.85 9.85 -9.79
CA SER A 258 -5.12 8.97 -8.91
C SER A 258 -6.05 8.08 -8.08
N ILE A 259 -5.80 6.77 -8.09
CA ILE A 259 -6.60 5.81 -7.32
C ILE A 259 -6.21 5.86 -5.83
N PHE A 260 -4.90 5.84 -5.55
CA PHE A 260 -4.34 5.66 -4.22
C PHE A 260 -3.61 6.90 -3.67
N GLY A 261 -3.54 8.00 -4.45
CA GLY A 261 -2.54 9.05 -4.23
C GLY A 261 -1.16 8.59 -4.69
N ALA A 262 -0.12 9.36 -4.41
CA ALA A 262 1.23 9.05 -4.83
C ALA A 262 2.15 8.74 -3.65
N ILE A 263 2.99 7.71 -3.80
CA ILE A 263 4.20 7.57 -3.00
C ILE A 263 5.27 8.45 -3.64
N GLU A 264 5.91 9.31 -2.87
CA GLU A 264 7.04 10.12 -3.33
C GLU A 264 8.05 10.24 -2.21
N GLN A 265 9.19 9.61 -2.37
CA GLN A 265 10.17 9.45 -1.32
C GLN A 265 11.56 9.85 -1.79
N GLU A 266 12.22 10.63 -0.99
CA GLU A 266 13.62 10.97 -1.16
C GLU A 266 14.52 9.92 -0.47
N ILE A 267 15.59 9.53 -1.14
CA ILE A 267 16.62 8.64 -0.59
C ILE A 267 17.67 9.49 0.13
N LEU A 268 17.79 9.33 1.44
CA LEU A 268 18.72 10.08 2.26
C LEU A 268 19.72 9.17 2.98
N PRO A 269 20.92 9.68 3.33
CA PRO A 269 21.81 8.94 4.20
C PRO A 269 21.17 8.75 5.58
N ALA A 270 21.46 7.59 6.20
CA ALA A 270 21.20 7.38 7.61
C ALA A 270 22.08 8.33 8.39
N GLY A 271 21.47 9.19 9.22
CA GLY A 271 22.17 10.17 10.06
C GLY A 271 22.85 9.54 11.26
#